data_bfbf68012030f0e72c86e49991f38ce4
#
_entry.id   bfbf68012030f0e72c86e49991f38ce4
#
_cell.length_a   1.000
_cell.length_b   1.000
_cell.length_c   1.000
_cell.angle_alpha   90.00
_cell.angle_beta   90.00
_cell.angle_gamma   90.00
#
_symmetry.space_group_name_H-M   'P 1'
#
loop_
_entity.id
_entity.type
_entity.pdbx_description
1 polymer ?
#
loop_
_entity_poly.entity_id
_entity_poly.type
_entity_poly.pdbx_seq_one_letter_code
_entity_poly.pdbx_strand_id
1 'polypeptide(L)'
;KQIVINDAVTKGLDKDVEFVDSGVEWIGKIPKHWEISKLGTSLKPISIKNRADLPLLSVTREQGVILRDVDDKESNHNFIPDDLSGYKMVEKGQFAMNKMKAWQGSYGISDYTGIVSPAYFIFELNGIEPTFFHKAIRSSVYVPFFIKASDGVRIGQWDLSKSRMKEIPFYIPPKEEQIKIVEYIENQTTKIDK
;
A
#
# COMPACT_ATOMS: atom_id res chain seq x y z
N LYS A 1 -15.92 0.44 9.37
CA LYS A 1 -14.50 0.85 9.27
C LYS A 1 -14.15 1.36 7.87
N GLN A 2 -14.37 0.57 6.82
CA GLN A 2 -13.93 0.90 5.46
C GLN A 2 -14.52 2.21 4.93
N ILE A 3 -15.80 2.51 5.21
CA ILE A 3 -16.45 3.78 4.81
C ILE A 3 -15.72 4.98 5.44
N VAL A 4 -15.41 4.90 6.73
CA VAL A 4 -14.70 5.97 7.46
C VAL A 4 -13.32 6.22 6.84
N ILE A 5 -12.59 5.15 6.52
CA ILE A 5 -11.27 5.25 5.90
C ILE A 5 -11.41 5.86 4.49
N ASN A 6 -12.31 5.33 3.66
CA ASN A 6 -12.51 5.80 2.30
C ASN A 6 -12.86 7.30 2.25
N ASP A 7 -13.79 7.74 3.09
CA ASP A 7 -14.20 9.15 3.14
C ASP A 7 -13.05 10.03 3.61
N ALA A 8 -12.33 9.65 4.66
CA ALA A 8 -11.23 10.44 5.19
C ALA A 8 -10.07 10.58 4.18
N VAL A 9 -9.71 9.52 3.44
CA VAL A 9 -8.60 9.55 2.49
C VAL A 9 -8.96 10.10 1.10
N THR A 10 -10.23 10.41 0.84
CA THR A 10 -10.68 11.00 -0.44
C THR A 10 -11.33 12.35 -0.29
N LYS A 11 -11.97 12.64 0.84
CA LYS A 11 -12.73 13.87 1.08
C LYS A 11 -12.16 14.74 2.18
N GLY A 12 -11.14 14.23 2.92
CA GLY A 12 -10.61 14.92 4.08
C GLY A 12 -11.60 14.95 5.26
N LEU A 13 -11.32 15.81 6.21
CA LEU A 13 -12.13 15.94 7.45
C LEU A 13 -12.99 17.21 7.45
N ASP A 14 -12.59 18.23 6.70
CA ASP A 14 -13.32 19.49 6.58
C ASP A 14 -14.33 19.42 5.43
N LYS A 15 -15.60 19.65 5.75
CA LYS A 15 -16.70 19.61 4.78
C LYS A 15 -17.00 20.98 4.14
N ASP A 16 -16.41 22.04 4.71
CA ASP A 16 -16.65 23.42 4.29
C ASP A 16 -15.63 23.90 3.23
N VAL A 17 -14.76 23.01 2.76
CA VAL A 17 -13.80 23.28 1.69
C VAL A 17 -14.45 23.18 0.31
N GLU A 18 -13.87 23.85 -0.68
CA GLU A 18 -14.27 23.67 -2.05
C GLU A 18 -13.86 22.29 -2.58
N PHE A 19 -14.76 21.62 -3.28
CA PHE A 19 -14.53 20.31 -3.88
C PHE A 19 -14.49 20.41 -5.42
N VAL A 20 -13.61 19.60 -6.02
CA VAL A 20 -13.48 19.46 -7.47
C VAL A 20 -13.66 17.99 -7.88
N ASP A 21 -13.97 17.74 -9.14
CA ASP A 21 -14.04 16.39 -9.69
C ASP A 21 -12.65 15.73 -9.66
N SER A 22 -12.57 14.52 -9.15
CA SER A 22 -11.31 13.75 -9.10
C SER A 22 -10.90 13.20 -10.48
N GLY A 23 -11.78 13.20 -11.45
CA GLY A 23 -11.61 12.50 -12.73
C GLY A 23 -11.82 10.97 -12.63
N VAL A 24 -12.29 10.48 -11.49
CA VAL A 24 -12.50 9.04 -11.22
C VAL A 24 -13.90 8.84 -10.67
N GLU A 25 -14.73 8.12 -11.42
CA GLU A 25 -16.16 7.95 -11.13
C GLU A 25 -16.47 7.48 -9.71
N TRP A 26 -15.78 6.42 -9.23
CA TRP A 26 -16.03 5.86 -7.91
C TRP A 26 -15.42 6.65 -6.73
N ILE A 27 -14.57 7.64 -7.02
CA ILE A 27 -14.05 8.59 -6.03
C ILE A 27 -14.96 9.81 -5.97
N GLY A 28 -15.42 10.27 -7.13
CA GLY A 28 -16.24 11.45 -7.28
C GLY A 28 -15.44 12.73 -7.03
N LYS A 29 -15.79 13.48 -5.99
CA LYS A 29 -15.16 14.76 -5.67
C LYS A 29 -14.10 14.62 -4.57
N ILE A 30 -13.06 15.44 -4.69
CA ILE A 30 -11.97 15.59 -3.73
C ILE A 30 -11.80 17.05 -3.34
N PRO A 31 -11.18 17.39 -2.19
CA PRO A 31 -10.87 18.78 -1.83
C PRO A 31 -9.98 19.43 -2.88
N LYS A 32 -10.37 20.62 -3.32
CA LYS A 32 -9.67 21.36 -4.38
C LYS A 32 -8.23 21.71 -4.04
N HIS A 33 -7.94 21.90 -2.76
CA HIS A 33 -6.61 22.26 -2.27
C HIS A 33 -5.64 21.07 -2.20
N TRP A 34 -6.12 19.83 -2.42
CA TRP A 34 -5.24 18.67 -2.47
C TRP A 34 -4.48 18.61 -3.80
N GLU A 35 -3.25 18.13 -3.74
CA GLU A 35 -2.47 17.86 -4.93
C GLU A 35 -3.00 16.59 -5.62
N ILE A 36 -3.27 16.71 -6.93
CA ILE A 36 -3.58 15.54 -7.77
C ILE A 36 -2.27 15.12 -8.43
N SER A 37 -1.73 13.99 -8.01
CA SER A 37 -0.47 13.45 -8.50
C SER A 37 -0.65 12.05 -9.08
N LYS A 38 0.44 11.43 -9.52
CA LYS A 38 0.49 10.04 -9.94
C LYS A 38 1.25 9.21 -8.90
N LEU A 39 0.82 7.99 -8.67
CA LEU A 39 1.47 7.10 -7.72
C LEU A 39 2.97 6.94 -7.99
N GLY A 40 3.35 6.89 -9.28
CA GLY A 40 4.75 6.80 -9.68
C GLY A 40 5.63 7.96 -9.26
N THR A 41 5.08 9.15 -9.05
CA THR A 41 5.82 10.33 -8.57
C THR A 41 6.21 10.18 -7.09
N SER A 42 5.37 9.50 -6.33
CA SER A 42 5.56 9.29 -4.89
C SER A 42 6.38 8.05 -4.55
N LEU A 43 6.69 7.20 -5.52
CA LEU A 43 7.33 5.90 -5.33
C LEU A 43 8.69 5.82 -6.03
N LYS A 44 9.77 5.77 -5.25
CA LYS A 44 11.12 5.53 -5.74
C LYS A 44 11.47 4.05 -5.59
N PRO A 45 11.69 3.28 -6.67
CA PRO A 45 11.97 1.85 -6.59
C PRO A 45 13.33 1.57 -5.94
N ILE A 46 13.37 0.53 -5.10
CA ILE A 46 14.56 0.04 -4.41
C ILE A 46 14.72 -1.46 -4.66
N SER A 47 15.97 -1.92 -4.72
CA SER A 47 16.30 -3.34 -4.80
C SER A 47 17.67 -3.60 -4.15
N ILE A 48 17.67 -3.81 -2.84
CA ILE A 48 18.85 -4.20 -2.06
C ILE A 48 18.73 -5.69 -1.77
N LYS A 49 19.81 -6.45 -2.00
CA LYS A 49 19.88 -7.89 -1.84
C LYS A 49 21.04 -8.29 -0.91
N ASN A 50 21.25 -9.60 -0.77
CA ASN A 50 22.33 -10.18 0.04
C ASN A 50 22.24 -9.82 1.54
N ARG A 51 21.02 -9.81 2.07
CA ARG A 51 20.72 -9.56 3.48
C ARG A 51 19.97 -10.76 4.10
N ALA A 52 20.47 -11.98 3.85
CA ALA A 52 19.91 -13.21 4.42
C ALA A 52 20.01 -13.28 5.98
N ASP A 53 20.74 -12.35 6.58
CA ASP A 53 20.83 -12.11 8.02
C ASP A 53 19.54 -11.53 8.62
N LEU A 54 18.67 -10.95 7.81
CA LEU A 54 17.44 -10.29 8.24
C LEU A 54 16.24 -11.26 8.28
N PRO A 55 15.23 -10.99 9.13
CA PRO A 55 14.04 -11.82 9.23
C PRO A 55 13.22 -11.81 7.91
N LEU A 56 12.59 -12.96 7.65
CA LEU A 56 11.65 -13.07 6.54
C LEU A 56 10.35 -12.31 6.83
N LEU A 57 9.90 -11.57 5.82
CA LEU A 57 8.61 -10.88 5.84
C LEU A 57 7.67 -11.47 4.80
N SER A 58 6.38 -11.38 5.09
CA SER A 58 5.29 -11.65 4.15
C SER A 58 4.50 -10.38 3.87
N VAL A 59 3.96 -10.27 2.65
CA VAL A 59 3.07 -9.17 2.27
C VAL A 59 1.69 -9.76 2.00
N THR A 60 0.75 -9.49 2.91
CA THR A 60 -0.58 -10.09 2.93
C THR A 60 -1.66 -9.06 2.57
N ARG A 61 -2.82 -9.56 2.15
CA ARG A 61 -4.00 -8.74 1.88
C ARG A 61 -4.57 -8.13 3.16
N GLU A 62 -4.64 -8.92 4.23
CA GLU A 62 -5.34 -8.53 5.46
C GLU A 62 -4.51 -7.57 6.30
N GLN A 63 -3.24 -7.87 6.50
CA GLN A 63 -2.38 -7.16 7.46
C GLN A 63 -1.28 -6.31 6.80
N GLY A 64 -1.09 -6.40 5.46
CA GLY A 64 0.03 -5.76 4.79
C GLY A 64 1.33 -6.50 5.03
N VAL A 65 2.38 -5.80 5.46
CA VAL A 65 3.71 -6.39 5.71
C VAL A 65 3.78 -6.90 7.15
N ILE A 66 4.08 -8.18 7.30
CA ILE A 66 4.17 -8.88 8.60
C ILE A 66 5.44 -9.72 8.69
N LEU A 67 5.89 -10.00 9.90
CA LEU A 67 6.89 -11.03 10.15
C LEU A 67 6.35 -12.38 9.70
N ARG A 68 7.16 -13.14 8.97
CA ARG A 68 6.78 -14.49 8.56
C ARG A 68 7.21 -15.48 9.62
N ASP A 69 6.26 -16.22 10.16
CA ASP A 69 6.54 -17.38 10.99
C ASP A 69 7.03 -18.53 10.09
N VAL A 70 8.34 -18.81 10.15
CA VAL A 70 8.97 -19.85 9.32
C VAL A 70 8.65 -21.26 9.80
N ASP A 71 8.26 -21.40 11.07
CA ASP A 71 7.94 -22.69 11.71
C ASP A 71 6.48 -23.10 11.50
N ASP A 72 5.60 -22.15 11.17
CA ASP A 72 4.20 -22.42 10.87
C ASP A 72 4.04 -22.98 9.45
N LYS A 73 4.07 -24.32 9.35
CA LYS A 73 3.92 -25.04 8.08
C LYS A 73 2.51 -24.91 7.45
N GLU A 74 1.48 -24.61 8.26
CA GLU A 74 0.11 -24.48 7.77
C GLU A 74 -0.11 -23.15 7.06
N SER A 75 0.49 -22.06 7.55
CA SER A 75 0.41 -20.73 6.92
C SER A 75 1.45 -20.53 5.80
N ASN A 76 2.52 -21.33 5.77
CA ASN A 76 3.59 -21.27 4.78
C ASN A 76 3.26 -22.05 3.50
N HIS A 77 2.29 -21.59 2.74
CA HIS A 77 1.94 -22.21 1.43
C HIS A 77 3.04 -22.10 0.36
N ASN A 78 4.05 -21.25 0.58
CA ASN A 78 5.16 -21.07 -0.36
C ASN A 78 6.44 -21.64 0.24
N PHE A 79 7.13 -22.44 -0.57
CA PHE A 79 8.47 -22.96 -0.24
C PHE A 79 9.43 -21.82 0.06
N ILE A 80 10.21 -21.96 1.13
CA ILE A 80 11.31 -21.07 1.48
C ILE A 80 12.59 -21.74 0.99
N PRO A 81 13.32 -21.17 0.01
CA PRO A 81 14.57 -21.74 -0.47
C PRO A 81 15.68 -21.60 0.60
N ASP A 82 16.66 -22.50 0.55
CA ASP A 82 17.82 -22.45 1.45
C ASP A 82 18.69 -21.21 1.18
N ASP A 83 18.81 -20.79 -0.08
CA ASP A 83 19.50 -19.57 -0.50
C ASP A 83 18.54 -18.37 -0.59
N LEU A 84 18.71 -17.45 0.35
CA LEU A 84 17.94 -16.19 0.41
C LEU A 84 18.71 -14.98 -0.13
N SER A 85 19.87 -15.17 -0.74
CA SER A 85 20.70 -14.07 -1.26
C SER A 85 20.00 -13.20 -2.30
N GLY A 86 19.09 -13.80 -3.07
CA GLY A 86 18.26 -13.12 -4.06
C GLY A 86 17.08 -12.32 -3.47
N TYR A 87 16.76 -12.50 -2.20
CA TYR A 87 15.66 -11.79 -1.53
C TYR A 87 15.98 -10.31 -1.40
N LYS A 88 14.94 -9.49 -1.42
CA LYS A 88 15.06 -8.03 -1.37
C LYS A 88 14.82 -7.52 0.03
N MET A 89 15.70 -6.64 0.50
CA MET A 89 15.55 -5.97 1.78
C MET A 89 14.42 -4.93 1.72
N VAL A 90 13.61 -4.92 2.76
CA VAL A 90 12.62 -3.90 3.08
C VAL A 90 13.00 -3.27 4.41
N GLU A 91 13.09 -1.97 4.46
CA GLU A 91 13.27 -1.23 5.72
C GLU A 91 11.94 -0.74 6.26
N LYS A 92 11.88 -0.58 7.57
CA LYS A 92 10.72 0.07 8.22
C LYS A 92 10.44 1.42 7.57
N GLY A 93 9.18 1.68 7.23
CA GLY A 93 8.72 2.89 6.55
C GLY A 93 8.70 2.77 5.02
N GLN A 94 9.28 1.73 4.44
CA GLN A 94 9.22 1.50 3.00
C GLN A 94 7.92 0.79 2.60
N PHE A 95 7.50 1.03 1.36
CA PHE A 95 6.33 0.40 0.75
C PHE A 95 6.72 -0.90 0.06
N ALA A 96 6.13 -2.01 0.48
CA ALA A 96 6.33 -3.32 -0.13
C ALA A 96 5.05 -3.85 -0.77
N MET A 97 5.18 -4.52 -1.92
CA MET A 97 4.06 -4.99 -2.71
C MET A 97 4.33 -6.38 -3.29
N ASN A 98 3.39 -7.31 -3.09
CA ASN A 98 3.35 -8.57 -3.80
C ASN A 98 2.73 -8.34 -5.19
N LYS A 99 3.54 -8.26 -6.25
CA LYS A 99 3.06 -7.95 -7.60
C LYS A 99 2.02 -8.94 -8.14
N MET A 100 2.06 -10.20 -7.71
CA MET A 100 1.12 -11.27 -8.13
C MET A 100 -0.24 -11.18 -7.43
N LYS A 101 -0.32 -10.47 -6.31
CA LYS A 101 -1.52 -10.31 -5.49
C LYS A 101 -1.85 -8.84 -5.22
N ALA A 102 -1.24 -7.90 -5.95
CA ALA A 102 -1.52 -6.48 -5.81
C ALA A 102 -2.99 -6.15 -6.12
N TRP A 103 -3.59 -6.83 -7.08
CA TRP A 103 -5.01 -6.73 -7.44
C TRP A 103 -5.97 -7.06 -6.27
N GLN A 104 -5.49 -7.77 -5.25
CA GLN A 104 -6.24 -8.10 -4.02
C GLN A 104 -5.90 -7.15 -2.86
N GLY A 105 -4.95 -6.23 -3.00
CA GLY A 105 -4.51 -5.35 -1.93
C GLY A 105 -3.33 -5.89 -1.10
N SER A 106 -2.56 -6.86 -1.63
CA SER A 106 -1.37 -7.39 -0.94
C SER A 106 -0.18 -6.44 -1.09
N TYR A 107 -0.21 -5.35 -0.32
CA TYR A 107 0.81 -4.31 -0.22
C TYR A 107 0.63 -3.49 1.07
N GLY A 108 1.66 -2.74 1.45
CA GLY A 108 1.60 -1.83 2.58
C GLY A 108 2.96 -1.27 2.96
N ILE A 109 2.95 -0.30 3.87
CA ILE A 109 4.16 0.18 4.53
C ILE A 109 4.60 -0.87 5.53
N SER A 110 5.89 -1.12 5.59
CA SER A 110 6.48 -2.07 6.54
C SER A 110 6.76 -1.41 7.89
N ASP A 111 6.31 -2.05 8.96
CA ASP A 111 6.72 -1.73 10.34
C ASP A 111 8.02 -2.43 10.74
N TYR A 112 8.56 -3.29 9.87
CA TYR A 112 9.71 -4.14 10.12
C TYR A 112 10.81 -3.90 9.09
N THR A 113 12.07 -4.11 9.51
CA THR A 113 13.19 -4.29 8.59
C THR A 113 13.42 -5.79 8.41
N GLY A 114 13.42 -6.27 7.16
CA GLY A 114 13.53 -7.68 6.83
C GLY A 114 13.67 -7.92 5.34
N ILE A 115 13.45 -9.15 4.90
CA ILE A 115 13.57 -9.54 3.49
C ILE A 115 12.28 -10.16 2.95
N VAL A 116 11.99 -9.90 1.70
CA VAL A 116 10.83 -10.42 0.96
C VAL A 116 11.26 -11.11 -0.32
N SER A 117 10.36 -11.88 -0.91
CA SER A 117 10.57 -12.57 -2.18
C SER A 117 11.15 -11.66 -3.27
N PRO A 118 12.06 -12.16 -4.12
CA PRO A 118 12.60 -11.43 -5.27
C PRO A 118 11.54 -10.88 -6.23
N ALA A 119 10.37 -11.53 -6.30
CA ALA A 119 9.25 -11.12 -7.14
C ALA A 119 8.53 -9.86 -6.66
N TYR A 120 8.77 -9.40 -5.41
CA TYR A 120 8.05 -8.26 -4.84
C TYR A 120 8.70 -6.94 -5.25
N PHE A 121 7.89 -5.89 -5.29
CA PHE A 121 8.33 -4.52 -5.50
C PHE A 121 8.49 -3.80 -4.17
N ILE A 122 9.55 -3.00 -4.06
CA ILE A 122 9.85 -2.19 -2.88
C ILE A 122 10.12 -0.76 -3.33
N PHE A 123 9.58 0.19 -2.57
CA PHE A 123 9.70 1.61 -2.87
C PHE A 123 9.98 2.42 -1.59
N GLU A 124 10.82 3.43 -1.72
CA GLU A 124 10.82 4.59 -0.82
C GLU A 124 9.66 5.51 -1.17
N LEU A 125 9.06 6.11 -0.15
CA LEU A 125 8.10 7.18 -0.34
C LEU A 125 8.81 8.52 -0.52
N ASN A 126 8.27 9.34 -1.40
CA ASN A 126 8.72 10.70 -1.63
C ASN A 126 7.59 11.68 -1.32
N GLY A 127 7.80 12.55 -0.31
CA GLY A 127 6.91 13.67 0.00
C GLY A 127 5.58 13.33 0.67
N ILE A 128 5.34 12.07 1.04
CA ILE A 128 4.09 11.64 1.68
C ILE A 128 4.39 11.01 3.04
N GLU A 129 3.56 11.30 4.03
CA GLU A 129 3.64 10.69 5.35
C GLU A 129 3.32 9.18 5.23
N PRO A 130 4.19 8.26 5.72
CA PRO A 130 4.04 6.82 5.49
C PRO A 130 2.74 6.23 6.04
N THR A 131 2.28 6.67 7.21
CA THR A 131 1.05 6.14 7.81
C THR A 131 -0.19 6.59 7.04
N PHE A 132 -0.22 7.85 6.57
CA PHE A 132 -1.27 8.33 5.68
C PHE A 132 -1.28 7.54 4.38
N PHE A 133 -0.11 7.40 3.73
CA PHE A 133 0.01 6.61 2.51
C PHE A 133 -0.51 5.18 2.72
N HIS A 134 -0.14 4.53 3.83
CA HIS A 134 -0.60 3.18 4.17
C HIS A 134 -2.12 3.10 4.26
N LYS A 135 -2.76 4.03 4.98
CA LYS A 135 -4.23 4.07 5.12
C LYS A 135 -4.91 4.32 3.77
N ALA A 136 -4.40 5.27 2.99
CA ALA A 136 -4.95 5.63 1.69
C ALA A 136 -4.83 4.49 0.69
N ILE A 137 -3.62 3.98 0.44
CA ILE A 137 -3.38 2.96 -0.60
C ILE A 137 -4.09 1.64 -0.30
N ARG A 138 -4.26 1.28 0.97
CA ARG A 138 -4.96 0.07 1.42
C ARG A 138 -6.48 0.25 1.55
N SER A 139 -6.98 1.45 1.34
CA SER A 139 -8.43 1.68 1.28
C SER A 139 -9.05 0.96 0.09
N SER A 140 -10.33 0.60 0.20
CA SER A 140 -11.02 -0.09 -0.90
C SER A 140 -11.16 0.76 -2.17
N VAL A 141 -10.93 2.07 -2.06
CA VAL A 141 -10.93 3.03 -3.17
C VAL A 141 -9.81 2.72 -4.19
N TYR A 142 -8.66 2.21 -3.73
CA TYR A 142 -7.51 1.95 -4.60
C TYR A 142 -7.51 0.55 -5.23
N VAL A 143 -8.23 -0.43 -4.67
CA VAL A 143 -8.29 -1.80 -5.21
C VAL A 143 -8.66 -1.85 -6.69
N PRO A 144 -9.69 -1.13 -7.19
CA PRO A 144 -10.04 -1.13 -8.62
C PRO A 144 -8.92 -0.68 -9.54
N PHE A 145 -8.07 0.25 -9.11
CA PHE A 145 -6.91 0.69 -9.90
C PHE A 145 -5.88 -0.43 -10.07
N PHE A 146 -5.60 -1.17 -8.99
CA PHE A 146 -4.66 -2.30 -9.06
C PHE A 146 -5.22 -3.46 -9.88
N ILE A 147 -6.52 -3.70 -9.85
CA ILE A 147 -7.19 -4.66 -10.75
C ILE A 147 -6.96 -4.22 -12.21
N LYS A 148 -7.24 -2.97 -12.56
CA LYS A 148 -7.04 -2.43 -13.92
C LYS A 148 -5.58 -2.40 -14.36
N ALA A 149 -4.64 -2.27 -13.42
CA ALA A 149 -3.21 -2.27 -13.69
C ALA A 149 -2.58 -3.68 -13.75
N SER A 150 -3.35 -4.74 -13.50
CA SER A 150 -2.87 -6.12 -13.48
C SER A 150 -3.45 -6.91 -14.66
N ASP A 151 -2.64 -7.86 -15.17
CA ASP A 151 -3.05 -8.80 -16.21
C ASP A 151 -3.17 -10.21 -15.63
N GLY A 152 -4.28 -10.89 -15.93
CA GLY A 152 -4.49 -12.27 -15.53
C GLY A 152 -3.55 -13.22 -16.28
N VAL A 153 -2.67 -13.90 -15.55
CA VAL A 153 -1.74 -14.91 -16.12
C VAL A 153 -2.29 -16.32 -15.91
N ARG A 154 -2.95 -16.56 -14.80
CA ARG A 154 -3.65 -17.82 -14.43
C ARG A 154 -4.80 -17.48 -13.48
N ILE A 155 -5.68 -18.46 -13.24
CA ILE A 155 -6.72 -18.33 -12.21
C ILE A 155 -6.07 -18.01 -10.86
N GLY A 156 -6.41 -16.85 -10.28
CA GLY A 156 -5.88 -16.38 -8.99
C GLY A 156 -4.46 -15.80 -9.02
N GLN A 157 -3.80 -15.74 -10.17
CA GLN A 157 -2.48 -15.13 -10.35
C GLN A 157 -2.53 -14.06 -11.46
N TRP A 158 -2.39 -12.81 -11.05
CA TRP A 158 -2.37 -11.67 -11.94
C TRP A 158 -1.04 -10.93 -11.76
N ASP A 159 -0.43 -10.51 -12.84
CA ASP A 159 0.84 -9.79 -12.80
C ASP A 159 0.61 -8.28 -12.93
N LEU A 160 1.09 -7.53 -11.95
CA LEU A 160 0.96 -6.09 -11.93
C LEU A 160 1.90 -5.45 -12.95
N SER A 161 1.34 -4.68 -13.88
CA SER A 161 2.10 -3.80 -14.75
C SER A 161 2.63 -2.59 -13.98
N LYS A 162 3.94 -2.52 -13.79
CA LYS A 162 4.60 -1.41 -13.08
C LYS A 162 4.39 -0.06 -13.78
N SER A 163 4.32 -0.04 -15.10
CA SER A 163 4.04 1.18 -15.87
C SER A 163 2.63 1.70 -15.64
N ARG A 164 1.62 0.82 -15.69
CA ARG A 164 0.23 1.20 -15.42
C ARG A 164 0.01 1.60 -13.96
N MET A 165 0.66 0.91 -13.02
CA MET A 165 0.62 1.27 -11.60
C MET A 165 1.11 2.70 -11.37
N LYS A 166 2.18 3.11 -12.04
CA LYS A 166 2.73 4.47 -11.91
C LYS A 166 1.76 5.57 -12.35
N GLU A 167 0.86 5.27 -13.25
CA GLU A 167 -0.14 6.22 -13.76
C GLU A 167 -1.39 6.33 -12.87
N ILE A 168 -1.55 5.49 -11.85
CA ILE A 168 -2.66 5.56 -10.90
C ILE A 168 -2.68 6.93 -10.24
N PRO A 169 -3.82 7.67 -10.29
CA PRO A 169 -3.93 8.95 -9.61
C PRO A 169 -3.82 8.77 -8.10
N PHE A 170 -3.09 9.66 -7.46
CA PHE A 170 -2.95 9.69 -6.01
C PHE A 170 -3.19 11.10 -5.49
N TYR A 171 -4.07 11.23 -4.51
CA TYR A 171 -4.53 12.51 -3.98
C TYR A 171 -3.81 12.79 -2.67
N ILE A 172 -3.09 13.93 -2.63
CA ILE A 172 -2.14 14.24 -1.55
C ILE A 172 -2.63 15.47 -0.80
N PRO A 173 -3.13 15.31 0.44
CA PRO A 173 -3.42 16.45 1.32
C PRO A 173 -2.13 17.18 1.72
N PRO A 174 -2.22 18.43 2.18
CA PRO A 174 -1.14 19.08 2.91
C PRO A 174 -0.67 18.21 4.10
N LYS A 175 0.63 18.24 4.42
CA LYS A 175 1.23 17.35 5.42
C LYS A 175 0.52 17.35 6.78
N GLU A 176 0.12 18.51 7.25
CA GLU A 176 -0.63 18.64 8.52
C GLU A 176 -2.00 17.96 8.46
N GLU A 177 -2.65 18.01 7.30
CA GLU A 177 -3.92 17.34 7.09
C GLU A 177 -3.76 15.81 6.98
N GLN A 178 -2.67 15.32 6.38
CA GLN A 178 -2.34 13.89 6.39
C GLN A 178 -2.29 13.34 7.81
N ILE A 179 -1.62 14.03 8.74
CA ILE A 179 -1.50 13.64 10.15
C ILE A 179 -2.88 13.61 10.82
N LYS A 180 -3.68 14.67 10.66
CA LYS A 180 -5.03 14.73 11.22
C LYS A 180 -5.95 13.63 10.71
N ILE A 181 -5.84 13.29 9.43
CA ILE A 181 -6.61 12.19 8.81
C ILE A 181 -6.23 10.85 9.45
N VAL A 182 -4.94 10.59 9.66
CA VAL A 182 -4.46 9.37 10.34
C VAL A 182 -5.02 9.28 11.75
N GLU A 183 -4.86 10.33 12.55
CA GLU A 183 -5.39 10.39 13.93
C GLU A 183 -6.90 10.16 13.99
N TYR A 184 -7.64 10.78 13.08
CA TYR A 184 -9.09 10.57 12.98
C TYR A 184 -9.44 9.10 12.66
N ILE A 185 -8.80 8.51 11.65
CA ILE A 185 -9.05 7.12 11.26
C ILE A 185 -8.76 6.18 12.43
N GLU A 186 -7.63 6.36 13.13
CA GLU A 186 -7.25 5.51 14.26
C GLU A 186 -8.25 5.63 15.42
N ASN A 187 -8.64 6.85 15.76
CA ASN A 187 -9.65 7.09 16.79
C ASN A 187 -11.01 6.46 16.45
N GLN A 188 -11.47 6.58 15.20
CA GLN A 188 -12.76 6.01 14.81
C GLN A 188 -12.72 4.48 14.71
N THR A 189 -11.64 3.93 14.18
CA THR A 189 -11.52 2.46 14.05
C THR A 189 -11.40 1.76 15.40
N THR A 190 -10.68 2.36 16.36
CA THR A 190 -10.58 1.84 17.73
C THR A 190 -11.95 1.85 18.47
N LYS A 191 -12.80 2.85 18.21
CA LYS A 191 -14.16 2.88 18.78
C LYS A 191 -15.09 1.81 18.21
N ILE A 192 -14.87 1.40 16.97
CA ILE A 192 -15.66 0.36 16.30
C ILE A 192 -15.25 -1.04 16.77
N ASP A 193 -14.04 -1.21 17.31
CA ASP A 193 -13.50 -2.47 17.81
C ASP A 193 -13.87 -2.78 19.28
N LYS A 194 -14.50 -1.82 19.97
CA LYS A 194 -15.05 -1.96 21.33
C LYS A 194 -16.55 -2.24 21.30
#